data_806493f3f30a03b04a058c2a515fccbc
#
_entry.id   806493f3f30a03b04a058c2a515fccbc
#
_cell.length_a   1.000
_cell.length_b   1.000
_cell.length_c   1.000
_cell.angle_alpha   90.00
_cell.angle_beta   90.00
_cell.angle_gamma   90.00
#
_symmetry.space_group_name_H-M   'P 1'
#
loop_
_entity.id
_entity.type
_entity.pdbx_description
1 polymer ?
#
loop_
_entity_poly.entity_id
_entity_poly.type
_entity_poly.pdbx_seq_one_letter_code
_entity_poly.pdbx_strand_id
1 'polypeptide(L)'
;SRKMKVFGVTGTNGKSTITSIIRDVYSHFAPCGYIGTISISYGEVTLPPSLTTPDAVLIHKTMKDMVEHGMQAVALEVSSHGLELGRVQSVDFDVAVFSNLTYDHLDFHGTIEHYFEAKKKLFTNLKKEGVAVLNADDAYVDQLADATEASVVTYGIDNHATYQAENIRIEKTGSRFTLVHGTERYEVSTNLVALYNIYNLL
;
A
#
# COMPACT_ATOMS: atom_id res chain seq x y z
N SER A 1 -13.17 5.71 9.80
CA SER A 1 -12.81 5.82 8.36
C SER A 1 -13.65 6.83 7.59
N ARG A 2 -14.96 6.96 7.85
CA ARG A 2 -15.85 7.87 7.08
C ARG A 2 -15.45 9.37 7.08
N LYS A 3 -14.57 9.81 7.97
CA LYS A 3 -14.14 11.21 8.11
C LYS A 3 -12.76 11.51 7.52
N MET A 4 -12.04 10.50 7.06
CA MET A 4 -10.74 10.65 6.43
C MET A 4 -10.53 9.57 5.37
N LYS A 5 -9.66 9.82 4.39
CA LYS A 5 -9.24 8.83 3.39
C LYS A 5 -8.33 7.77 3.99
N VAL A 6 -8.53 6.52 3.62
CA VAL A 6 -7.75 5.40 4.13
C VAL A 6 -7.06 4.66 2.98
N PHE A 7 -5.74 4.67 3.01
CA PHE A 7 -4.89 3.92 2.10
C PHE A 7 -4.39 2.66 2.79
N GLY A 8 -4.68 1.49 2.24
CA GLY A 8 -4.20 0.21 2.74
C GLY A 8 -3.15 -0.38 1.82
N VAL A 9 -2.00 -0.77 2.35
CA VAL A 9 -0.91 -1.36 1.57
C VAL A 9 -0.64 -2.78 2.03
N THR A 10 -0.79 -3.76 1.13
CA THR A 10 -0.46 -5.17 1.38
C THR A 10 0.54 -5.71 0.36
N GLY A 11 1.12 -6.85 0.66
CA GLY A 11 2.11 -7.57 -0.14
C GLY A 11 3.12 -8.29 0.75
N THR A 12 4.06 -9.02 0.17
CA THR A 12 5.15 -9.63 0.93
C THR A 12 6.17 -8.56 1.31
N ASN A 13 6.71 -7.86 0.34
CA ASN A 13 7.73 -6.83 0.51
C ASN A 13 7.21 -5.44 0.05
N GLY A 14 7.86 -4.36 0.51
CA GLY A 14 7.56 -3.00 0.08
C GLY A 14 6.49 -2.27 0.90
N LYS A 15 5.70 -2.94 1.73
CA LYS A 15 4.61 -2.32 2.52
C LYS A 15 5.04 -1.03 3.22
N SER A 16 6.05 -1.08 4.08
CA SER A 16 6.49 0.09 4.87
C SER A 16 6.99 1.24 3.99
N THR A 17 7.74 0.91 2.93
CA THR A 17 8.24 1.90 1.98
C THR A 17 7.10 2.60 1.25
N ILE A 18 6.18 1.83 0.63
CA ILE A 18 5.02 2.36 -0.09
C ILE A 18 4.13 3.18 0.86
N THR A 19 3.82 2.65 2.05
CA THR A 19 2.98 3.34 3.03
C THR A 19 3.60 4.68 3.47
N SER A 20 4.94 4.71 3.66
CA SER A 20 5.65 5.95 3.99
C SER A 20 5.64 6.94 2.83
N ILE A 21 5.86 6.47 1.59
CA ILE A 21 5.79 7.31 0.38
C ILE A 21 4.38 7.91 0.23
N ILE A 22 3.33 7.10 0.36
CA ILE A 22 1.94 7.58 0.30
C ILE A 22 1.71 8.67 1.36
N ARG A 23 2.10 8.42 2.62
CA ARG A 23 1.97 9.41 3.68
C ARG A 23 2.69 10.72 3.32
N ASP A 24 3.95 10.63 2.87
CA ASP A 24 4.78 11.81 2.58
C ASP A 24 4.24 12.58 1.37
N VAL A 25 3.94 11.91 0.28
CA VAL A 25 3.39 12.54 -0.94
C VAL A 25 2.02 13.15 -0.67
N TYR A 26 1.13 12.41 0.00
CA TYR A 26 -0.22 12.92 0.30
C TYR A 26 -0.17 14.11 1.27
N SER A 27 0.80 14.16 2.17
CA SER A 27 0.97 15.27 3.11
C SER A 27 1.30 16.62 2.45
N HIS A 28 1.68 16.64 1.17
CA HIS A 28 1.78 17.88 0.39
C HIS A 28 0.42 18.47 0.01
N PHE A 29 -0.64 17.69 0.04
CA PHE A 29 -2.00 18.08 -0.29
C PHE A 29 -2.88 18.24 0.94
N ALA A 30 -2.76 17.30 1.90
CA ALA A 30 -3.56 17.30 3.12
C ALA A 30 -2.86 16.45 4.21
N PRO A 31 -3.04 16.80 5.52
CA PRO A 31 -2.42 16.06 6.61
C PRO A 31 -2.73 14.57 6.58
N CYS A 32 -1.70 13.73 6.56
CA CYS A 32 -1.78 12.29 6.46
C CYS A 32 -1.04 11.60 7.62
N GLY A 33 -1.74 10.72 8.34
CA GLY A 33 -1.13 9.86 9.35
C GLY A 33 -0.54 8.58 8.77
N TYR A 34 0.23 7.89 9.59
CA TYR A 34 0.86 6.61 9.26
C TYR A 34 0.61 5.59 10.39
N ILE A 35 0.26 4.36 10.02
CA ILE A 35 0.16 3.21 10.93
C ILE A 35 0.91 2.04 10.29
N GLY A 36 1.98 1.57 10.91
CA GLY A 36 2.73 0.44 10.37
C GLY A 36 3.90 0.00 11.23
N THR A 37 4.79 -0.78 10.64
CA THR A 37 5.94 -1.43 11.29
C THR A 37 6.91 -0.42 11.92
N ILE A 38 7.06 0.76 11.33
CA ILE A 38 8.04 1.75 11.78
C ILE A 38 7.52 2.51 13.00
N SER A 39 6.25 2.95 12.96
CA SER A 39 5.62 3.76 13.99
C SER A 39 4.11 3.82 13.81
N ILE A 40 3.44 4.50 14.72
CA ILE A 40 2.15 5.13 14.52
C ILE A 40 2.40 6.63 14.63
N SER A 41 2.17 7.41 13.56
CA SER A 41 2.49 8.84 13.58
C SER A 41 1.44 9.71 12.89
N TYR A 42 1.16 10.89 13.49
CA TYR A 42 0.22 11.88 12.97
C TYR A 42 0.48 13.24 13.62
N GLY A 43 0.57 14.30 12.82
CA GLY A 43 1.01 15.60 13.30
C GLY A 43 2.37 15.49 14.02
N GLU A 44 2.45 15.97 15.24
CA GLU A 44 3.64 15.87 16.09
C GLU A 44 3.68 14.59 16.95
N VAL A 45 2.62 13.77 16.89
CA VAL A 45 2.51 12.54 17.68
C VAL A 45 3.26 11.42 17.00
N THR A 46 4.15 10.75 17.72
CA THR A 46 4.80 9.51 17.27
C THR A 46 4.78 8.50 18.42
N LEU A 47 4.16 7.37 18.15
CA LEU A 47 4.05 6.26 19.10
C LEU A 47 4.86 5.05 18.57
N PRO A 48 5.43 4.23 19.46
CA PRO A 48 6.11 3.02 19.05
C PRO A 48 5.12 2.05 18.36
N PRO A 49 5.58 1.27 17.37
CA PRO A 49 4.74 0.26 16.75
C PRO A 49 4.47 -0.88 17.73
N SER A 50 3.27 -1.44 17.72
CA SER A 50 2.96 -2.66 18.45
C SER A 50 3.07 -3.90 17.54
N LEU A 51 2.52 -3.78 16.35
CA LEU A 51 2.50 -4.77 15.27
C LEU A 51 2.45 -4.01 13.94
N THR A 52 2.87 -4.65 12.84
CA THR A 52 2.72 -4.09 11.49
C THR A 52 1.29 -3.60 11.23
N THR A 53 0.31 -4.41 11.62
CA THR A 53 -1.11 -4.06 11.62
C THR A 53 -1.62 -4.27 13.05
N PRO A 54 -1.87 -3.22 13.83
CA PRO A 54 -2.37 -3.31 15.19
C PRO A 54 -3.71 -4.04 15.28
N ASP A 55 -4.16 -4.35 16.50
CA ASP A 55 -5.51 -4.87 16.71
C ASP A 55 -6.58 -3.83 16.34
N ALA A 56 -7.81 -4.31 16.09
CA ALA A 56 -8.92 -3.49 15.61
C ALA A 56 -9.25 -2.32 16.57
N VAL A 57 -9.16 -2.53 17.87
CA VAL A 57 -9.47 -1.50 18.87
C VAL A 57 -8.45 -0.38 18.79
N LEU A 58 -7.16 -0.73 18.73
CA LEU A 58 -6.07 0.25 18.62
C LEU A 58 -6.15 1.01 17.28
N ILE A 59 -6.43 0.32 16.15
CA ILE A 59 -6.60 0.98 14.85
C ILE A 59 -7.71 2.04 14.94
N HIS A 60 -8.90 1.68 15.41
CA HIS A 60 -10.03 2.62 15.46
C HIS A 60 -9.80 3.76 16.44
N LYS A 61 -9.19 3.49 17.61
CA LYS A 61 -8.79 4.54 18.55
C LYS A 61 -7.83 5.50 17.91
N THR A 62 -6.76 5.00 17.30
CA THR A 62 -5.76 5.82 16.62
C THR A 62 -6.37 6.65 15.49
N MET A 63 -7.22 6.04 14.65
CA MET A 63 -7.90 6.79 13.58
C MET A 63 -8.84 7.87 14.12
N LYS A 64 -9.48 7.65 15.27
CA LYS A 64 -10.27 8.68 15.94
C LYS A 64 -9.37 9.82 16.41
N ASP A 65 -8.27 9.50 17.10
CA ASP A 65 -7.30 10.49 17.57
C ASP A 65 -6.70 11.29 16.41
N MET A 66 -6.40 10.64 15.27
CA MET A 66 -5.94 11.28 14.04
C MET A 66 -6.94 12.32 13.52
N VAL A 67 -8.24 11.98 13.49
CA VAL A 67 -9.30 12.93 13.09
C VAL A 67 -9.35 14.13 14.05
N GLU A 68 -9.21 13.90 15.36
CA GLU A 68 -9.21 14.95 16.38
C GLU A 68 -7.97 15.87 16.25
N HIS A 69 -6.85 15.35 15.70
CA HIS A 69 -5.64 16.12 15.37
C HIS A 69 -5.65 16.68 13.95
N GLY A 70 -6.79 16.67 13.26
CA GLY A 70 -6.94 17.30 11.94
C GLY A 70 -6.39 16.49 10.76
N MET A 71 -6.07 15.20 10.94
CA MET A 71 -5.67 14.37 9.82
C MET A 71 -6.84 14.13 8.87
N GLN A 72 -6.57 14.26 7.58
CA GLN A 72 -7.55 14.06 6.51
C GLN A 72 -7.36 12.72 5.80
N ALA A 73 -6.22 12.06 6.04
CA ALA A 73 -5.92 10.74 5.52
C ALA A 73 -5.06 9.92 6.49
N VAL A 74 -5.01 8.63 6.27
CA VAL A 74 -4.09 7.69 6.91
C VAL A 74 -3.58 6.66 5.91
N ALA A 75 -2.29 6.42 5.90
CA ALA A 75 -1.65 5.30 5.22
C ALA A 75 -1.39 4.18 6.23
N LEU A 76 -1.93 2.99 5.95
CA LEU A 76 -1.93 1.83 6.84
C LEU A 76 -1.25 0.63 6.20
N GLU A 77 -0.25 0.06 6.86
CA GLU A 77 0.30 -1.24 6.48
C GLU A 77 -0.69 -2.36 6.85
N VAL A 78 -1.08 -3.16 5.86
CA VAL A 78 -2.03 -4.25 6.01
C VAL A 78 -1.33 -5.60 5.79
N SER A 79 -0.91 -6.23 6.87
CA SER A 79 -0.27 -7.55 6.86
C SER A 79 -1.29 -8.67 6.61
N SER A 80 -0.84 -9.80 6.06
CA SER A 80 -1.68 -10.99 5.89
C SER A 80 -2.24 -11.51 7.22
N HIS A 81 -1.44 -11.45 8.29
CA HIS A 81 -1.91 -11.77 9.65
C HIS A 81 -3.04 -10.81 10.09
N GLY A 82 -2.88 -9.51 9.81
CA GLY A 82 -3.91 -8.51 10.13
C GLY A 82 -5.23 -8.76 9.40
N LEU A 83 -5.15 -9.20 8.14
CA LEU A 83 -6.31 -9.57 7.33
C LEU A 83 -6.94 -10.88 7.81
N GLU A 84 -6.12 -11.91 8.05
CA GLU A 84 -6.60 -13.23 8.49
C GLU A 84 -7.28 -13.16 9.85
N LEU A 85 -6.71 -12.40 10.79
CA LEU A 85 -7.23 -12.20 12.13
C LEU A 85 -8.33 -11.12 12.22
N GLY A 86 -8.81 -10.59 11.10
CA GLY A 86 -9.92 -9.62 11.05
C GLY A 86 -9.61 -8.25 11.66
N ARG A 87 -8.34 -7.89 11.85
CA ARG A 87 -7.95 -6.63 12.53
C ARG A 87 -8.38 -5.37 11.78
N VAL A 88 -8.56 -5.47 10.47
CA VAL A 88 -8.97 -4.37 9.59
C VAL A 88 -10.35 -4.57 8.97
N GLN A 89 -11.11 -5.58 9.40
CA GLN A 89 -12.40 -5.94 8.78
C GLN A 89 -13.43 -4.80 8.81
N SER A 90 -13.37 -3.92 9.80
CA SER A 90 -14.26 -2.77 9.94
C SER A 90 -13.65 -1.44 9.49
N VAL A 91 -12.52 -1.50 8.78
CA VAL A 91 -11.89 -0.33 8.16
C VAL A 91 -12.39 -0.18 6.73
N ASP A 92 -12.99 0.96 6.42
CA ASP A 92 -13.43 1.28 5.05
C ASP A 92 -12.24 1.87 4.26
N PHE A 93 -11.60 1.08 3.43
CA PHE A 93 -10.50 1.53 2.59
C PHE A 93 -11.01 2.28 1.35
N ASP A 94 -10.38 3.42 1.03
CA ASP A 94 -10.60 4.19 -0.20
C ASP A 94 -9.64 3.74 -1.31
N VAL A 95 -8.43 3.34 -0.93
CA VAL A 95 -7.41 2.80 -1.84
C VAL A 95 -6.77 1.57 -1.21
N ALA A 96 -6.64 0.51 -1.99
CA ALA A 96 -5.90 -0.70 -1.62
C ALA A 96 -4.74 -0.92 -2.60
N VAL A 97 -3.53 -1.05 -2.09
CA VAL A 97 -2.31 -1.27 -2.88
C VAL A 97 -1.79 -2.69 -2.66
N PHE A 98 -1.49 -3.38 -3.75
CA PHE A 98 -0.81 -4.67 -3.75
C PHE A 98 0.59 -4.54 -4.34
N SER A 99 1.62 -4.83 -3.54
CA SER A 99 3.01 -4.73 -4.00
C SER A 99 3.51 -5.99 -4.70
N ASN A 100 3.45 -7.13 -4.03
CA ASN A 100 3.91 -8.43 -4.56
C ASN A 100 3.51 -9.59 -3.65
N LEU A 101 3.57 -10.82 -4.19
CA LEU A 101 3.48 -12.04 -3.42
C LEU A 101 4.68 -12.94 -3.69
N THR A 102 5.49 -13.20 -2.68
CA THR A 102 6.58 -14.17 -2.71
C THR A 102 6.48 -15.12 -1.52
N TYR A 103 7.26 -16.19 -1.50
CA TYR A 103 7.26 -17.17 -0.40
C TYR A 103 7.66 -16.50 0.93
N ASP A 104 6.70 -16.43 1.85
CA ASP A 104 6.90 -15.91 3.21
C ASP A 104 5.74 -16.38 4.12
N HIS A 105 5.90 -16.34 5.42
CA HIS A 105 4.86 -16.64 6.42
C HIS A 105 4.10 -17.96 6.21
N LEU A 106 4.72 -18.98 5.60
CA LEU A 106 4.09 -20.28 5.41
C LEU A 106 3.96 -21.09 6.72
N ASP A 107 4.73 -20.74 7.74
CA ASP A 107 4.56 -21.24 9.10
C ASP A 107 3.17 -20.88 9.68
N PHE A 108 2.60 -19.75 9.29
CA PHE A 108 1.28 -19.32 9.70
C PHE A 108 0.17 -19.70 8.70
N HIS A 109 0.40 -19.49 7.41
CA HIS A 109 -0.62 -19.70 6.37
C HIS A 109 -0.66 -21.14 5.82
N GLY A 110 0.41 -21.94 6.02
CA GLY A 110 0.53 -23.30 5.53
C GLY A 110 0.91 -23.38 4.05
N THR A 111 0.18 -22.67 3.17
CA THR A 111 0.43 -22.67 1.72
C THR A 111 0.46 -21.26 1.14
N ILE A 112 1.02 -21.11 -0.06
CA ILE A 112 1.07 -19.84 -0.77
C ILE A 112 -0.34 -19.38 -1.20
N GLU A 113 -1.23 -20.31 -1.49
CA GLU A 113 -2.62 -20.05 -1.85
C GLU A 113 -3.37 -19.45 -0.67
N HIS A 114 -3.24 -20.01 0.54
CA HIS A 114 -3.86 -19.44 1.75
C HIS A 114 -3.26 -18.05 2.08
N TYR A 115 -1.95 -17.89 1.85
CA TYR A 115 -1.29 -16.60 2.03
C TYR A 115 -1.83 -15.55 1.04
N PHE A 116 -2.06 -15.94 -0.22
CA PHE A 116 -2.71 -15.10 -1.22
C PHE A 116 -4.16 -14.77 -0.85
N GLU A 117 -4.98 -15.78 -0.49
CA GLU A 117 -6.37 -15.57 -0.09
C GLU A 117 -6.50 -14.64 1.12
N ALA A 118 -5.56 -14.69 2.05
CA ALA A 118 -5.52 -13.74 3.15
C ALA A 118 -5.35 -12.29 2.66
N LYS A 119 -4.43 -12.03 1.71
CA LYS A 119 -4.21 -10.69 1.15
C LYS A 119 -5.36 -10.23 0.26
N LYS A 120 -5.97 -11.14 -0.49
CA LYS A 120 -7.11 -10.88 -1.37
C LYS A 120 -8.30 -10.29 -0.61
N LYS A 121 -8.45 -10.59 0.70
CA LYS A 121 -9.48 -10.01 1.57
C LYS A 121 -9.48 -8.46 1.57
N LEU A 122 -8.33 -7.82 1.38
CA LEU A 122 -8.26 -6.35 1.30
C LEU A 122 -9.01 -5.81 0.07
N PHE A 123 -8.96 -6.53 -1.02
CA PHE A 123 -9.55 -6.14 -2.31
C PHE A 123 -11.03 -6.52 -2.41
N THR A 124 -11.43 -7.68 -1.87
CA THR A 124 -12.83 -8.08 -1.79
C THR A 124 -13.65 -7.18 -0.85
N ASN A 125 -13.00 -6.57 0.15
CA ASN A 125 -13.64 -5.66 1.11
C ASN A 125 -13.42 -4.18 0.75
N LEU A 126 -12.79 -3.88 -0.38
CA LEU A 126 -12.61 -2.51 -0.85
C LEU A 126 -13.96 -1.91 -1.25
N LYS A 127 -14.18 -0.64 -0.94
CA LYS A 127 -15.38 0.08 -1.38
C LYS A 127 -15.51 0.02 -2.90
N LYS A 128 -16.72 -0.07 -3.41
CA LYS A 128 -16.99 -0.05 -4.86
C LYS A 128 -16.48 1.25 -5.52
N GLU A 129 -16.57 2.37 -4.81
CA GLU A 129 -16.04 3.68 -5.25
C GLU A 129 -14.54 3.85 -4.97
N GLY A 130 -13.90 2.81 -4.43
CA GLY A 130 -12.47 2.78 -4.14
C GLY A 130 -11.61 2.52 -5.36
N VAL A 131 -10.31 2.45 -5.14
CA VAL A 131 -9.32 2.15 -6.16
C VAL A 131 -8.41 1.02 -5.70
N ALA A 132 -8.33 -0.05 -6.48
CA ALA A 132 -7.32 -1.09 -6.32
C ALA A 132 -6.10 -0.76 -7.18
N VAL A 133 -4.93 -0.61 -6.54
CA VAL A 133 -3.65 -0.35 -7.21
C VAL A 133 -2.84 -1.63 -7.20
N LEU A 134 -2.62 -2.23 -8.37
CA LEU A 134 -2.10 -3.58 -8.52
C LEU A 134 -0.80 -3.59 -9.32
N ASN A 135 0.17 -4.38 -8.87
CA ASN A 135 1.40 -4.63 -9.61
C ASN A 135 1.12 -5.56 -10.81
N ALA A 136 1.24 -5.03 -12.04
CA ALA A 136 1.01 -5.76 -13.29
C ALA A 136 2.04 -6.87 -13.55
N ASP A 137 3.18 -6.82 -12.87
CA ASP A 137 4.26 -7.79 -13.04
C ASP A 137 4.16 -8.95 -12.03
N ASP A 138 3.17 -8.93 -11.13
CA ASP A 138 2.92 -10.03 -10.21
C ASP A 138 1.93 -11.05 -10.78
N ALA A 139 2.23 -12.33 -10.60
CA ALA A 139 1.44 -13.44 -11.15
C ALA A 139 -0.02 -13.50 -10.65
N TYR A 140 -0.33 -12.81 -9.55
CA TYR A 140 -1.66 -12.80 -8.93
C TYR A 140 -2.51 -11.58 -9.31
N VAL A 141 -2.02 -10.70 -10.19
CA VAL A 141 -2.69 -9.44 -10.56
C VAL A 141 -4.11 -9.66 -11.08
N ASP A 142 -4.30 -10.60 -12.01
CA ASP A 142 -5.61 -10.88 -12.62
C ASP A 142 -6.62 -11.38 -11.58
N GLN A 143 -6.19 -12.27 -10.68
CA GLN A 143 -7.04 -12.79 -9.61
C GLN A 143 -7.45 -11.72 -8.60
N LEU A 144 -6.63 -10.70 -8.37
CA LEU A 144 -6.96 -9.55 -7.51
C LEU A 144 -7.89 -8.58 -8.24
N ALA A 145 -7.67 -8.35 -9.54
CA ALA A 145 -8.54 -7.52 -10.36
C ALA A 145 -9.96 -8.09 -10.44
N ASP A 146 -10.08 -9.41 -10.61
CA ASP A 146 -11.37 -10.12 -10.65
C ASP A 146 -12.08 -10.15 -9.28
N ALA A 147 -11.33 -10.00 -8.18
CA ALA A 147 -11.85 -10.10 -6.82
C ALA A 147 -12.48 -8.80 -6.30
N THR A 148 -12.33 -7.68 -7.00
CA THR A 148 -12.81 -6.38 -6.54
C THR A 148 -13.87 -5.79 -7.48
N GLU A 149 -14.86 -5.07 -6.91
CA GLU A 149 -15.78 -4.24 -7.69
C GLU A 149 -15.28 -2.80 -7.86
N ALA A 150 -14.16 -2.46 -7.23
CA ALA A 150 -13.56 -1.13 -7.31
C ALA A 150 -12.84 -0.91 -8.65
N SER A 151 -12.55 0.34 -8.97
CA SER A 151 -11.72 0.66 -10.13
C SER A 151 -10.31 0.11 -9.97
N VAL A 152 -9.77 -0.52 -11.01
CA VAL A 152 -8.42 -1.07 -11.02
C VAL A 152 -7.48 -0.12 -11.74
N VAL A 153 -6.37 0.19 -11.09
CA VAL A 153 -5.22 0.91 -11.65
C VAL A 153 -4.01 -0.01 -11.53
N THR A 154 -3.26 -0.19 -12.60
CA THR A 154 -2.06 -1.04 -12.59
C THR A 154 -0.79 -0.23 -12.66
N TYR A 155 0.28 -0.75 -12.08
CA TYR A 155 1.62 -0.24 -12.24
C TYR A 155 2.60 -1.38 -12.53
N GLY A 156 3.69 -1.09 -13.22
CA GLY A 156 4.65 -2.14 -13.58
C GLY A 156 5.87 -1.62 -14.33
N ILE A 157 6.78 -2.53 -14.62
CA ILE A 157 8.00 -2.29 -15.39
C ILE A 157 7.99 -3.15 -16.67
N ASP A 158 7.72 -4.45 -16.51
CA ASP A 158 7.85 -5.44 -17.58
C ASP A 158 6.56 -5.59 -18.40
N ASN A 159 5.41 -5.57 -17.74
CA ASN A 159 4.09 -5.69 -18.37
C ASN A 159 3.46 -4.31 -18.60
N HIS A 160 2.58 -4.24 -19.60
CA HIS A 160 1.81 -3.03 -19.86
C HIS A 160 0.91 -2.69 -18.65
N ALA A 161 1.00 -1.45 -18.19
CA ALA A 161 0.31 -0.98 -17.00
C ALA A 161 -0.20 0.47 -17.18
N THR A 162 -1.15 0.89 -16.32
CA THR A 162 -1.64 2.27 -16.30
C THR A 162 -0.50 3.27 -16.01
N TYR A 163 0.37 2.90 -15.07
CA TYR A 163 1.61 3.62 -14.76
C TYR A 163 2.79 2.68 -14.99
N GLN A 164 3.69 3.06 -15.87
CA GLN A 164 4.82 2.20 -16.26
C GLN A 164 6.14 2.94 -16.11
N ALA A 165 7.17 2.26 -15.60
CA ALA A 165 8.53 2.81 -15.60
C ALA A 165 9.30 2.30 -16.80
N GLU A 166 9.88 3.24 -17.55
CA GLU A 166 10.77 2.98 -18.68
C GLU A 166 12.16 3.63 -18.46
N ASN A 167 13.15 3.30 -19.28
CA ASN A 167 14.48 3.92 -19.29
C ASN A 167 15.19 3.92 -17.93
N ILE A 168 15.01 2.84 -17.16
CA ILE A 168 15.51 2.71 -15.80
C ILE A 168 17.03 2.72 -15.75
N ARG A 169 17.60 3.56 -14.88
CA ARG A 169 19.02 3.63 -14.55
C ARG A 169 19.20 3.60 -13.04
N ILE A 170 19.91 2.60 -12.55
CA ILE A 170 20.20 2.44 -11.13
C ILE A 170 21.69 2.79 -10.93
N GLU A 171 21.94 3.77 -10.08
CA GLU A 171 23.27 4.29 -9.76
C GLU A 171 23.59 4.02 -8.27
N LYS A 172 24.82 4.26 -7.84
CA LYS A 172 25.23 4.04 -6.44
C LYS A 172 24.47 4.92 -5.42
N THR A 173 23.98 6.08 -5.85
CA THR A 173 23.38 7.11 -4.98
C THR A 173 21.91 7.36 -5.28
N GLY A 174 21.31 6.56 -6.15
CA GLY A 174 19.89 6.75 -6.50
C GLY A 174 19.49 6.03 -7.76
N SER A 175 18.28 6.30 -8.22
CA SER A 175 17.73 5.75 -9.45
C SER A 175 17.05 6.84 -10.26
N ARG A 176 17.01 6.66 -11.58
CA ARG A 176 16.26 7.50 -12.52
C ARG A 176 15.44 6.64 -13.45
N PHE A 177 14.26 7.10 -13.79
CA PHE A 177 13.42 6.41 -14.77
C PHE A 177 12.42 7.39 -15.38
N THR A 178 11.82 7.00 -16.49
CA THR A 178 10.71 7.73 -17.10
C THR A 178 9.40 7.10 -16.62
N LEU A 179 8.57 7.84 -15.90
CA LEU A 179 7.20 7.43 -15.56
C LEU A 179 6.30 7.72 -16.75
N VAL A 180 5.59 6.72 -17.22
CA VAL A 180 4.64 6.79 -18.35
C VAL A 180 3.22 6.58 -17.86
N HIS A 181 2.31 7.49 -18.25
CA HIS A 181 0.89 7.39 -18.04
C HIS A 181 0.15 7.82 -19.32
N GLY A 182 -0.38 6.87 -20.06
CA GLY A 182 -0.95 7.13 -21.38
C GLY A 182 0.09 7.74 -22.33
N THR A 183 -0.13 8.98 -22.77
CA THR A 183 0.81 9.72 -23.64
C THR A 183 1.79 10.60 -22.84
N GLU A 184 1.57 10.76 -21.54
CA GLU A 184 2.38 11.61 -20.67
C GLU A 184 3.64 10.87 -20.22
N ARG A 185 4.76 11.59 -20.13
CA ARG A 185 6.07 11.08 -19.71
C ARG A 185 6.71 12.05 -18.75
N TYR A 186 7.13 11.54 -17.60
CA TYR A 186 7.74 12.31 -16.52
C TYR A 186 9.10 11.72 -16.15
N GLU A 187 10.15 12.52 -16.15
CA GLU A 187 11.47 12.11 -15.66
C GLU A 187 11.46 12.12 -14.12
N VAL A 188 11.69 10.96 -13.54
CA VAL A 188 11.75 10.77 -12.08
C VAL A 188 13.19 10.50 -11.66
N SER A 189 13.62 11.20 -10.61
CA SER A 189 14.92 11.00 -9.95
C SER A 189 14.72 10.82 -8.46
N THR A 190 15.34 9.80 -7.87
CA THR A 190 15.21 9.45 -6.46
C THR A 190 16.56 9.04 -5.88
N ASN A 191 16.75 9.22 -4.57
CA ASN A 191 17.88 8.69 -3.83
C ASN A 191 17.73 7.20 -3.46
N LEU A 192 16.57 6.61 -3.74
CA LEU A 192 16.35 5.19 -3.53
C LEU A 192 17.06 4.39 -4.61
N VAL A 193 17.80 3.37 -4.20
CA VAL A 193 18.53 2.46 -5.09
C VAL A 193 17.82 1.12 -5.21
N ALA A 194 18.10 0.37 -6.27
CA ALA A 194 17.56 -0.94 -6.60
C ALA A 194 16.16 -0.94 -7.24
N LEU A 195 15.93 -1.96 -8.07
CA LEU A 195 14.74 -2.10 -8.91
C LEU A 195 13.43 -2.19 -8.09
N TYR A 196 13.45 -2.90 -6.96
CA TYR A 196 12.26 -3.01 -6.09
C TYR A 196 11.80 -1.64 -5.53
N ASN A 197 12.70 -0.65 -5.41
CA ASN A 197 12.30 0.68 -4.99
C ASN A 197 11.64 1.49 -6.13
N ILE A 198 11.91 1.16 -7.39
CA ILE A 198 11.17 1.72 -8.51
C ILE A 198 9.72 1.23 -8.46
N TYR A 199 9.49 -0.08 -8.23
CA TYR A 199 8.15 -0.60 -7.98
C TYR A 199 7.45 0.08 -6.80
N ASN A 200 8.17 0.38 -5.72
CA ASN A 200 7.60 1.05 -4.56
C ASN A 200 7.23 2.53 -4.82
N LEU A 201 7.78 3.14 -5.88
CA LEU A 201 7.54 4.53 -6.27
C LEU A 201 6.45 4.68 -7.34
N LEU A 202 6.20 3.63 -8.12
CA LEU A 202 5.11 3.55 -9.11
C LEU A 202 3.73 3.46 -8.42
#